data_22fd85e49c679e1e1f4e6295ca39b026
#
_entry.id   22fd85e49c679e1e1f4e6295ca39b026
#
_cell.length_a   1.000
_cell.length_b   1.000
_cell.length_c   1.000
_cell.angle_alpha   90.00
_cell.angle_beta   90.00
_cell.angle_gamma   90.00
#
_symmetry.space_group_name_H-M   'P 1'
#
loop_
_entity.id
_entity.type
_entity.pdbx_description
1 polymer ?
#
loop_
_entity_poly.entity_id
_entity_poly.type
_entity_poly.pdbx_seq_one_letter_code
_entity_poly.pdbx_strand_id
1 'polypeptide(L)'
;MLGPISYFHFDYFPAIFAVAAVAALLYGRGVLACALAAAGATVKVYPVLLIPLALIELWRRGGARAVAKGVGAAVAVLAAVLGPFAVVAPHGLTWALHVETARALEVESVGASFFAFAHALFGVHLHVVLTSGGSHGIAGPGARTVSALLAVAMAAALAAAYVRYFLCARGPEDLVAAAATVVVVYIVFSKVFSPQYLVWLIPLVLLIGGRRGLRASALLIVILAVTQIFEPYNYVHYFRMSTPWVAYVVFFRNLLVVGLLGLLVWPKPLEQHAQQLDPDRASGFG
;
A
#
# COMPACT_ATOMS: atom_id res chain seq x y z
N MET A 1 -15.06 2.42 11.64
CA MET A 1 -14.06 3.49 11.64
C MET A 1 -13.96 4.25 10.30
N LEU A 2 -14.26 3.67 9.16
CA LEU A 2 -14.29 4.38 7.87
C LEU A 2 -15.69 4.81 7.44
N GLY A 3 -16.70 4.68 8.33
CA GLY A 3 -18.06 5.15 8.12
C GLY A 3 -18.70 4.66 6.81
N PRO A 4 -19.48 5.51 6.14
CA PRO A 4 -20.17 5.17 4.88
C PRO A 4 -19.25 4.73 3.75
N ILE A 5 -17.97 5.18 3.71
CA ILE A 5 -16.99 4.80 2.68
C ILE A 5 -16.84 3.28 2.60
N SER A 6 -16.89 2.59 3.73
CA SER A 6 -16.71 1.14 3.79
C SER A 6 -17.84 0.35 3.13
N TYR A 7 -19.04 0.92 3.01
CA TYR A 7 -20.20 0.25 2.42
C TYR A 7 -20.26 0.38 0.89
N PHE A 8 -19.64 1.41 0.33
CA PHE A 8 -19.70 1.69 -1.10
C PHE A 8 -18.49 1.18 -1.89
N HIS A 9 -17.48 0.59 -1.19
CA HIS A 9 -16.24 0.14 -1.81
C HIS A 9 -15.94 -1.30 -1.43
N PHE A 10 -15.48 -2.07 -2.41
CA PHE A 10 -15.17 -3.52 -2.26
C PHE A 10 -13.73 -3.79 -1.79
N ASP A 11 -13.08 -2.82 -1.14
CA ASP A 11 -11.68 -2.89 -0.68
C ASP A 11 -11.41 -3.97 0.37
N TYR A 12 -12.44 -4.49 1.00
CA TYR A 12 -12.32 -5.63 1.91
C TYR A 12 -11.91 -6.92 1.20
N PHE A 13 -12.40 -7.16 -0.02
CA PHE A 13 -12.06 -8.39 -0.75
C PHE A 13 -10.56 -8.51 -1.02
N PRO A 14 -9.89 -7.54 -1.67
CA PRO A 14 -8.44 -7.62 -1.86
C PRO A 14 -7.68 -7.60 -0.53
N ALA A 15 -8.20 -6.98 0.54
CA ALA A 15 -7.58 -7.02 1.86
C ALA A 15 -7.63 -8.43 2.47
N ILE A 16 -8.73 -9.17 2.33
CA ILE A 16 -8.84 -10.57 2.76
C ILE A 16 -7.79 -11.42 2.02
N PHE A 17 -7.66 -11.28 0.70
CA PHE A 17 -6.66 -12.02 -0.08
C PHE A 17 -5.24 -11.66 0.35
N ALA A 18 -4.95 -10.40 0.61
CA ALA A 18 -3.63 -9.96 1.08
C ALA A 18 -3.28 -10.57 2.45
N VAL A 19 -4.22 -10.55 3.41
CA VAL A 19 -4.03 -11.16 4.72
C VAL A 19 -3.89 -12.67 4.61
N ALA A 20 -4.72 -13.33 3.80
CA ALA A 20 -4.63 -14.75 3.56
C ALA A 20 -3.29 -15.14 2.91
N ALA A 21 -2.76 -14.33 2.00
CA ALA A 21 -1.43 -14.53 1.42
C ALA A 21 -0.33 -14.43 2.49
N VAL A 22 -0.38 -13.40 3.36
CA VAL A 22 0.57 -13.27 4.47
C VAL A 22 0.46 -14.44 5.44
N ALA A 23 -0.76 -14.84 5.81
CA ALA A 23 -0.99 -16.02 6.66
C ALA A 23 -0.43 -17.29 6.00
N ALA A 24 -0.67 -17.51 4.71
CA ALA A 24 -0.11 -18.65 3.98
C ALA A 24 1.43 -18.65 4.03
N LEU A 25 2.09 -17.49 3.95
CA LEU A 25 3.54 -17.36 4.10
C LEU A 25 4.01 -17.72 5.51
N LEU A 26 3.31 -17.25 6.54
CA LEU A 26 3.61 -17.60 7.94
C LEU A 26 3.54 -19.10 8.19
N TYR A 27 2.58 -19.78 7.55
CA TYR A 27 2.46 -21.26 7.60
C TYR A 27 3.36 -21.98 6.58
N GLY A 28 4.28 -21.30 5.91
CA GLY A 28 5.21 -21.92 4.97
C GLY A 28 4.63 -22.32 3.62
N ARG A 29 3.40 -21.90 3.31
CA ARG A 29 2.67 -22.24 2.08
C ARG A 29 2.89 -21.19 0.99
N GLY A 30 4.15 -20.94 0.59
CA GLY A 30 4.53 -19.86 -0.34
C GLY A 30 3.83 -19.93 -1.71
N VAL A 31 3.60 -21.15 -2.26
CA VAL A 31 2.88 -21.31 -3.53
C VAL A 31 1.42 -20.84 -3.40
N LEU A 32 0.75 -21.21 -2.30
CA LEU A 32 -0.60 -20.73 -2.00
C LEU A 32 -0.63 -19.20 -1.82
N ALA A 33 0.38 -18.65 -1.18
CA ALA A 33 0.50 -17.20 -1.01
C ALA A 33 0.59 -16.47 -2.36
N CYS A 34 1.36 -16.99 -3.32
CA CYS A 34 1.42 -16.46 -4.68
C CYS A 34 0.05 -16.51 -5.38
N ALA A 35 -0.67 -17.64 -5.25
CA ALA A 35 -2.00 -17.79 -5.81
C ALA A 35 -3.02 -16.81 -5.21
N LEU A 36 -3.02 -16.67 -3.86
CA LEU A 36 -3.91 -15.75 -3.15
C LEU A 36 -3.61 -14.29 -3.47
N ALA A 37 -2.33 -13.91 -3.52
CA ALA A 37 -1.93 -12.56 -3.92
C ALA A 37 -2.34 -12.25 -5.37
N ALA A 38 -2.19 -13.21 -6.28
CA ALA A 38 -2.64 -13.08 -7.67
C ALA A 38 -4.16 -12.96 -7.76
N ALA A 39 -4.93 -13.76 -7.00
CA ALA A 39 -6.38 -13.66 -6.93
C ALA A 39 -6.83 -12.28 -6.40
N GLY A 40 -6.20 -11.79 -5.34
CA GLY A 40 -6.45 -10.44 -4.84
C GLY A 40 -6.13 -9.36 -5.86
N ALA A 41 -5.05 -9.54 -6.65
CA ALA A 41 -4.63 -8.59 -7.67
C ALA A 41 -5.63 -8.47 -8.84
N THR A 42 -6.45 -9.48 -9.10
CA THR A 42 -7.54 -9.38 -10.10
C THR A 42 -8.71 -8.53 -9.62
N VAL A 43 -8.85 -8.34 -8.31
CA VAL A 43 -9.85 -7.44 -7.71
C VAL A 43 -9.29 -6.02 -7.61
N LYS A 44 -8.05 -5.89 -7.13
CA LYS A 44 -7.32 -4.62 -7.00
C LYS A 44 -5.81 -4.88 -7.03
N VAL A 45 -5.04 -4.08 -7.75
CA VAL A 45 -3.64 -4.40 -8.11
C VAL A 45 -2.71 -4.60 -6.89
N TYR A 46 -2.92 -3.88 -5.77
CA TYR A 46 -1.93 -3.83 -4.68
C TYR A 46 -1.52 -5.20 -4.07
N PRO A 47 -2.35 -6.26 -3.99
CA PRO A 47 -1.90 -7.55 -3.47
C PRO A 47 -0.76 -8.18 -4.27
N VAL A 48 -0.56 -7.79 -5.54
CA VAL A 48 0.60 -8.23 -6.36
C VAL A 48 1.93 -7.93 -5.68
N LEU A 49 1.99 -6.87 -4.86
CA LEU A 49 3.17 -6.46 -4.10
C LEU A 49 3.64 -7.51 -3.07
N LEU A 50 2.78 -8.46 -2.71
CA LEU A 50 3.13 -9.56 -1.81
C LEU A 50 3.82 -10.73 -2.55
N ILE A 51 3.68 -10.81 -3.87
CA ILE A 51 4.28 -11.90 -4.66
C ILE A 51 5.81 -11.92 -4.53
N PRO A 52 6.57 -10.81 -4.65
CA PRO A 52 8.01 -10.85 -4.48
C PRO A 52 8.45 -11.34 -3.09
N LEU A 53 7.70 -10.99 -2.03
CA LEU A 53 7.97 -11.51 -0.67
C LEU A 53 7.76 -13.04 -0.63
N ALA A 54 6.70 -13.53 -1.27
CA ALA A 54 6.41 -14.96 -1.36
C ALA A 54 7.50 -15.71 -2.17
N LEU A 55 7.97 -15.12 -3.25
CA LEU A 55 9.05 -15.69 -4.06
C LEU A 55 10.39 -15.72 -3.31
N ILE A 56 10.69 -14.71 -2.49
CA ILE A 56 11.87 -14.71 -1.60
C ILE A 56 11.76 -15.86 -0.59
N GLU A 57 10.63 -16.09 0.03
CA GLU A 57 10.42 -17.19 0.95
C GLU A 57 10.52 -18.57 0.26
N LEU A 58 9.98 -18.68 -0.94
CA LEU A 58 10.09 -19.90 -1.75
C LEU A 58 11.55 -20.16 -2.16
N TRP A 59 12.29 -19.11 -2.54
CA TRP A 59 13.71 -19.22 -2.86
C TRP A 59 14.52 -19.75 -1.67
N ARG A 60 14.29 -19.19 -0.48
CA ARG A 60 14.99 -19.59 0.74
C ARG A 60 14.74 -21.06 1.11
N ARG A 61 13.57 -21.61 0.81
CA ARG A 61 13.15 -22.95 1.22
C ARG A 61 13.41 -24.03 0.16
N GLY A 62 13.36 -23.70 -1.11
CA GLY A 62 13.40 -24.69 -2.18
C GLY A 62 13.99 -24.22 -3.50
N GLY A 63 14.69 -23.08 -3.50
CA GLY A 63 15.41 -22.54 -4.64
C GLY A 63 14.53 -22.30 -5.87
N ALA A 64 15.13 -22.38 -7.05
CA ALA A 64 14.49 -22.05 -8.31
C ALA A 64 13.22 -22.88 -8.62
N ARG A 65 13.18 -24.16 -8.21
CA ARG A 65 12.01 -25.03 -8.45
C ARG A 65 10.80 -24.56 -7.66
N ALA A 66 10.99 -24.15 -6.41
CA ALA A 66 9.91 -23.62 -5.59
C ALA A 66 9.41 -22.27 -6.12
N VAL A 67 10.30 -21.40 -6.55
CA VAL A 67 9.97 -20.13 -7.22
C VAL A 67 9.15 -20.39 -8.48
N ALA A 68 9.58 -21.32 -9.35
CA ALA A 68 8.83 -21.65 -10.57
C ALA A 68 7.40 -22.12 -10.27
N LYS A 69 7.19 -22.93 -9.19
CA LYS A 69 5.85 -23.33 -8.75
C LYS A 69 5.02 -22.13 -8.28
N GLY A 70 5.62 -21.20 -7.54
CA GLY A 70 4.94 -19.98 -7.09
C GLY A 70 4.53 -19.08 -8.26
N VAL A 71 5.44 -18.84 -9.20
CA VAL A 71 5.14 -18.07 -10.42
C VAL A 71 4.07 -18.79 -11.25
N GLY A 72 4.19 -20.10 -11.45
CA GLY A 72 3.19 -20.89 -12.17
C GLY A 72 1.78 -20.79 -11.53
N ALA A 73 1.70 -20.85 -10.21
CA ALA A 73 0.43 -20.70 -9.49
C ALA A 73 -0.17 -19.30 -9.67
N ALA A 74 0.64 -18.24 -9.56
CA ALA A 74 0.17 -16.87 -9.79
C ALA A 74 -0.32 -16.68 -11.23
N VAL A 75 0.47 -17.13 -12.22
CA VAL A 75 0.09 -17.04 -13.64
C VAL A 75 -1.18 -17.83 -13.94
N ALA A 76 -1.32 -19.05 -13.38
CA ALA A 76 -2.52 -19.87 -13.56
C ALA A 76 -3.78 -19.17 -13.05
N VAL A 77 -3.71 -18.53 -11.86
CA VAL A 77 -4.83 -17.75 -11.30
C VAL A 77 -5.16 -16.55 -12.17
N LEU A 78 -4.15 -15.77 -12.58
CA LEU A 78 -4.36 -14.62 -13.46
C LEU A 78 -4.97 -15.04 -14.80
N ALA A 79 -4.47 -16.13 -15.39
CA ALA A 79 -5.00 -16.68 -16.65
C ALA A 79 -6.42 -17.21 -16.48
N ALA A 80 -6.74 -17.87 -15.37
CA ALA A 80 -8.09 -18.38 -15.11
C ALA A 80 -9.12 -17.24 -14.95
N VAL A 81 -8.73 -16.12 -14.31
CA VAL A 81 -9.65 -15.00 -14.08
C VAL A 81 -9.68 -14.03 -15.25
N LEU A 82 -8.52 -13.62 -15.78
CA LEU A 82 -8.45 -12.61 -16.86
C LEU A 82 -8.57 -13.20 -18.26
N GLY A 83 -8.21 -14.48 -18.42
CA GLY A 83 -8.24 -15.17 -19.72
C GLY A 83 -9.62 -15.14 -20.41
N PRO A 84 -10.73 -15.48 -19.74
CA PRO A 84 -12.05 -15.36 -20.31
C PRO A 84 -12.37 -13.95 -20.82
N PHE A 85 -12.00 -12.91 -20.07
CA PHE A 85 -12.19 -11.51 -20.49
C PHE A 85 -11.29 -11.15 -21.67
N ALA A 86 -10.05 -11.66 -21.70
CA ALA A 86 -9.15 -11.43 -22.83
C ALA A 86 -9.66 -12.03 -24.14
N VAL A 87 -10.42 -13.14 -24.06
CA VAL A 87 -11.01 -13.81 -25.23
C VAL A 87 -12.34 -13.17 -25.62
N VAL A 88 -13.24 -12.93 -24.65
CA VAL A 88 -14.61 -12.50 -24.93
C VAL A 88 -14.72 -10.97 -25.09
N ALA A 89 -13.92 -10.21 -24.34
CA ALA A 89 -13.99 -8.75 -24.29
C ALA A 89 -12.59 -8.08 -24.24
N PRO A 90 -11.70 -8.32 -25.23
CA PRO A 90 -10.34 -7.80 -25.22
C PRO A 90 -10.28 -6.27 -25.16
N HIS A 91 -11.20 -5.58 -25.85
CA HIS A 91 -11.30 -4.12 -25.79
C HIS A 91 -11.71 -3.60 -24.41
N GLY A 92 -12.58 -4.33 -23.70
CA GLY A 92 -12.96 -3.99 -22.32
C GLY A 92 -11.77 -4.10 -21.36
N LEU A 93 -10.97 -5.16 -21.48
CA LEU A 93 -9.79 -5.36 -20.67
C LEU A 93 -8.72 -4.28 -20.93
N THR A 94 -8.43 -3.98 -22.19
CA THR A 94 -7.47 -2.92 -22.56
C THR A 94 -7.96 -1.54 -22.15
N TRP A 95 -9.27 -1.28 -22.26
CA TRP A 95 -9.87 -0.03 -21.78
C TRP A 95 -9.73 0.13 -20.26
N ALA A 96 -10.01 -0.91 -19.49
CA ALA A 96 -9.86 -0.89 -18.03
C ALA A 96 -8.40 -0.57 -17.61
N LEU A 97 -7.43 -1.22 -18.25
CA LEU A 97 -6.00 -0.94 -18.01
C LEU A 97 -5.64 0.50 -18.44
N HIS A 98 -6.18 0.98 -19.54
CA HIS A 98 -5.93 2.36 -20.00
C HIS A 98 -6.49 3.39 -19.01
N VAL A 99 -7.73 3.20 -18.54
CA VAL A 99 -8.36 4.10 -17.55
C VAL A 99 -7.48 4.22 -16.30
N GLU A 100 -6.99 3.11 -15.76
CA GLU A 100 -6.13 3.14 -14.56
C GLU A 100 -4.78 3.80 -14.81
N THR A 101 -4.16 3.55 -15.97
CA THR A 101 -2.86 4.13 -16.30
C THR A 101 -2.94 5.61 -16.70
N ALA A 102 -4.06 6.04 -17.28
CA ALA A 102 -4.27 7.42 -17.72
C ALA A 102 -4.76 8.36 -16.61
N ARG A 103 -5.05 7.86 -15.38
CA ARG A 103 -5.50 8.69 -14.26
C ARG A 103 -4.51 9.83 -13.98
N ALA A 104 -5.03 11.02 -13.77
CA ALA A 104 -4.24 12.17 -13.31
C ALA A 104 -3.76 11.97 -11.86
N LEU A 105 -2.92 12.88 -11.38
CA LEU A 105 -2.50 12.92 -9.98
C LEU A 105 -3.72 13.21 -9.10
N GLU A 106 -4.27 12.19 -8.44
CA GLU A 106 -5.48 12.27 -7.64
C GLU A 106 -5.32 13.26 -6.49
N VAL A 107 -6.30 14.12 -6.27
CA VAL A 107 -6.23 15.25 -5.31
C VAL A 107 -5.88 14.79 -3.88
N GLU A 108 -6.26 13.59 -3.50
CA GLU A 108 -6.02 13.03 -2.17
C GLU A 108 -4.65 12.35 -2.04
N SER A 109 -3.90 12.13 -3.16
CA SER A 109 -2.57 11.51 -3.13
C SER A 109 -1.57 12.36 -2.35
N VAL A 110 -0.51 11.71 -1.86
CA VAL A 110 0.55 12.43 -1.13
C VAL A 110 1.14 13.54 -2.00
N GLY A 111 1.46 13.25 -3.27
CA GLY A 111 2.01 14.25 -4.19
C GLY A 111 1.06 15.41 -4.46
N ALA A 112 -0.24 15.14 -4.63
CA ALA A 112 -1.23 16.19 -4.88
C ALA A 112 -1.46 17.09 -3.67
N SER A 113 -1.34 16.54 -2.45
CA SER A 113 -1.57 17.33 -1.24
C SER A 113 -0.59 18.50 -1.08
N PHE A 114 0.61 18.42 -1.64
CA PHE A 114 1.55 19.55 -1.69
C PHE A 114 1.03 20.69 -2.57
N PHE A 115 0.43 20.36 -3.72
CA PHE A 115 -0.19 21.37 -4.58
C PHE A 115 -1.41 22.00 -3.92
N ALA A 116 -2.27 21.18 -3.30
CA ALA A 116 -3.45 21.68 -2.58
C ALA A 116 -3.06 22.56 -1.39
N PHE A 117 -2.01 22.20 -0.66
CA PHE A 117 -1.46 23.01 0.42
C PHE A 117 -0.90 24.34 -0.10
N ALA A 118 -0.12 24.31 -1.19
CA ALA A 118 0.41 25.55 -1.81
C ALA A 118 -0.70 26.46 -2.33
N HIS A 119 -1.76 25.87 -2.91
CA HIS A 119 -2.96 26.63 -3.28
C HIS A 119 -3.60 27.30 -2.07
N ALA A 120 -3.83 26.56 -1.01
CA ALA A 120 -4.50 27.05 0.20
C ALA A 120 -3.70 28.14 0.94
N LEU A 121 -2.36 28.06 0.91
CA LEU A 121 -1.48 28.96 1.64
C LEU A 121 -1.04 30.19 0.81
N PHE A 122 -0.78 29.99 -0.49
CA PHE A 122 -0.17 31.01 -1.36
C PHE A 122 -1.08 31.44 -2.51
N GLY A 123 -2.29 30.88 -2.65
CA GLY A 123 -3.20 31.20 -3.75
C GLY A 123 -2.73 30.67 -5.12
N VAL A 124 -1.81 29.70 -5.16
CA VAL A 124 -1.33 29.11 -6.42
C VAL A 124 -2.50 28.49 -7.18
N HIS A 125 -2.64 28.85 -8.46
CA HIS A 125 -3.76 28.36 -9.25
C HIS A 125 -3.65 26.86 -9.53
N LEU A 126 -4.72 26.10 -9.27
CA LEU A 126 -4.81 24.66 -9.52
C LEU A 126 -5.94 24.34 -10.50
N HIS A 127 -5.64 23.49 -11.47
CA HIS A 127 -6.63 22.89 -12.35
C HIS A 127 -7.02 21.50 -11.84
N VAL A 128 -8.19 21.41 -11.19
CA VAL A 128 -8.76 20.13 -10.80
C VAL A 128 -9.66 19.63 -11.95
N VAL A 129 -9.45 18.39 -12.36
CA VAL A 129 -10.19 17.74 -13.44
C VAL A 129 -10.84 16.46 -12.96
N LEU A 130 -12.01 16.14 -13.50
CA LEU A 130 -12.63 14.82 -13.33
C LEU A 130 -11.90 13.83 -14.25
N THR A 131 -11.37 12.75 -13.68
CA THR A 131 -10.68 11.70 -14.44
C THR A 131 -11.66 10.67 -14.99
N SER A 132 -11.23 9.91 -15.98
CA SER A 132 -12.03 8.82 -16.58
C SER A 132 -12.46 7.74 -15.57
N GLY A 133 -11.77 7.61 -14.44
CA GLY A 133 -12.13 6.71 -13.35
C GLY A 133 -13.12 7.29 -12.33
N GLY A 134 -13.71 8.47 -12.58
CA GLY A 134 -14.68 9.11 -11.68
C GLY A 134 -14.06 9.78 -10.45
N SER A 135 -12.73 9.89 -10.37
CA SER A 135 -12.01 10.60 -9.32
C SER A 135 -11.57 12.00 -9.78
N HIS A 136 -11.27 12.87 -8.82
CA HIS A 136 -10.73 14.19 -9.10
C HIS A 136 -9.21 14.18 -9.07
N GLY A 137 -8.58 14.80 -10.06
CA GLY A 137 -7.12 14.85 -10.18
C GLY A 137 -6.64 16.26 -10.51
N ILE A 138 -5.36 16.53 -10.23
CA ILE A 138 -4.70 17.78 -10.62
C ILE A 138 -4.10 17.59 -12.01
N ALA A 139 -4.44 18.50 -12.93
CA ALA A 139 -3.90 18.56 -14.28
C ALA A 139 -2.78 19.60 -14.39
N GLY A 140 -1.92 19.40 -15.40
CA GLY A 140 -0.86 20.34 -15.75
C GLY A 140 0.54 19.72 -15.79
N PRO A 141 1.53 20.45 -16.32
CA PRO A 141 2.90 19.92 -16.46
C PRO A 141 3.52 19.52 -15.12
N GLY A 142 3.38 20.34 -14.07
CA GLY A 142 3.92 20.06 -12.74
C GLY A 142 3.33 18.78 -12.14
N ALA A 143 2.02 18.55 -12.27
CA ALA A 143 1.38 17.33 -11.78
C ALA A 143 1.87 16.07 -12.54
N ARG A 144 2.10 16.17 -13.85
CA ARG A 144 2.68 15.07 -14.65
C ARG A 144 4.10 14.75 -14.22
N THR A 145 4.93 15.78 -14.04
CA THR A 145 6.31 15.61 -13.56
C THR A 145 6.33 14.96 -12.18
N VAL A 146 5.53 15.43 -11.23
CA VAL A 146 5.43 14.83 -9.89
C VAL A 146 4.94 13.37 -9.98
N SER A 147 3.94 13.06 -10.82
CA SER A 147 3.48 11.68 -11.01
C SER A 147 4.60 10.76 -11.53
N ALA A 148 5.41 11.24 -12.47
CA ALA A 148 6.55 10.48 -12.98
C ALA A 148 7.63 10.25 -11.92
N LEU A 149 7.98 11.29 -11.15
CA LEU A 149 8.94 11.20 -10.04
C LEU A 149 8.44 10.24 -8.96
N LEU A 150 7.16 10.29 -8.60
CA LEU A 150 6.56 9.37 -7.65
C LEU A 150 6.61 7.91 -8.15
N ALA A 151 6.38 7.67 -9.44
CA ALA A 151 6.48 6.32 -10.01
C ALA A 151 7.91 5.76 -9.91
N VAL A 152 8.92 6.57 -10.21
CA VAL A 152 10.33 6.19 -10.06
C VAL A 152 10.68 5.95 -8.58
N ALA A 153 10.25 6.86 -7.70
CA ALA A 153 10.47 6.72 -6.26
C ALA A 153 9.77 5.48 -5.69
N MET A 154 8.56 5.15 -6.17
CA MET A 154 7.84 3.94 -5.80
C MET A 154 8.63 2.68 -6.19
N ALA A 155 9.11 2.62 -7.43
CA ALA A 155 9.90 1.48 -7.91
C ALA A 155 11.18 1.31 -7.08
N ALA A 156 11.90 2.39 -6.81
CA ALA A 156 13.11 2.37 -5.99
C ALA A 156 12.82 1.96 -4.53
N ALA A 157 11.77 2.51 -3.92
CA ALA A 157 11.39 2.20 -2.54
C ALA A 157 10.91 0.74 -2.40
N LEU A 158 10.14 0.21 -3.36
CA LEU A 158 9.75 -1.20 -3.39
C LEU A 158 10.97 -2.11 -3.54
N ALA A 159 11.87 -1.81 -4.50
CA ALA A 159 13.11 -2.56 -4.67
C ALA A 159 13.94 -2.57 -3.38
N ALA A 160 14.12 -1.41 -2.74
CA ALA A 160 14.82 -1.30 -1.46
C ALA A 160 14.15 -2.13 -0.34
N ALA A 161 12.79 -2.11 -0.27
CA ALA A 161 12.05 -2.90 0.70
C ALA A 161 12.23 -4.41 0.49
N TYR A 162 12.19 -4.90 -0.76
CA TYR A 162 12.41 -6.32 -1.08
C TYR A 162 13.86 -6.73 -0.83
N VAL A 163 14.84 -5.93 -1.25
CA VAL A 163 16.26 -6.19 -0.99
C VAL A 163 16.53 -6.24 0.52
N ARG A 164 16.02 -5.27 1.27
CA ARG A 164 16.13 -5.26 2.72
C ARG A 164 15.50 -6.52 3.35
N TYR A 165 14.31 -6.91 2.89
CA TYR A 165 13.66 -8.13 3.35
C TYR A 165 14.52 -9.36 3.02
N PHE A 166 15.03 -9.44 1.81
CA PHE A 166 15.90 -10.55 1.39
C PHE A 166 17.17 -10.65 2.24
N LEU A 167 17.82 -9.51 2.54
CA LEU A 167 19.11 -9.49 3.26
C LEU A 167 18.95 -9.57 4.78
N CYS A 168 17.93 -8.95 5.36
CA CYS A 168 17.87 -8.68 6.80
C CYS A 168 16.76 -9.43 7.56
N ALA A 169 15.74 -9.98 6.87
CA ALA A 169 14.63 -10.64 7.56
C ALA A 169 15.07 -11.98 8.17
N ARG A 170 14.69 -12.18 9.44
CA ARG A 170 15.07 -13.36 10.24
C ARG A 170 13.88 -14.14 10.79
N GLY A 171 12.67 -13.58 10.75
CA GLY A 171 11.51 -14.23 11.37
C GLY A 171 10.16 -13.76 10.86
N PRO A 172 9.08 -14.35 11.41
CA PRO A 172 7.70 -14.05 11.00
C PRO A 172 7.31 -12.58 11.14
N GLU A 173 7.81 -11.90 12.19
CA GLU A 173 7.53 -10.47 12.40
C GLU A 173 8.09 -9.59 11.28
N ASP A 174 9.27 -9.96 10.74
CA ASP A 174 9.88 -9.22 9.63
C ASP A 174 9.09 -9.38 8.33
N LEU A 175 8.48 -10.56 8.11
CA LEU A 175 7.58 -10.80 7.00
C LEU A 175 6.33 -9.92 7.07
N VAL A 176 5.67 -9.87 8.23
CA VAL A 176 4.47 -9.04 8.44
C VAL A 176 4.81 -7.56 8.27
N ALA A 177 5.92 -7.11 8.88
CA ALA A 177 6.37 -5.74 8.74
C ALA A 177 6.73 -5.38 7.27
N ALA A 178 7.36 -6.31 6.53
CA ALA A 178 7.66 -6.13 5.11
C ALA A 178 6.38 -6.05 4.27
N ALA A 179 5.38 -6.90 4.54
CA ALA A 179 4.09 -6.87 3.86
C ALA A 179 3.38 -5.53 4.08
N ALA A 180 3.32 -5.03 5.33
CA ALA A 180 2.80 -3.70 5.62
C ALA A 180 3.61 -2.60 4.92
N THR A 181 4.95 -2.70 4.94
CA THR A 181 5.85 -1.71 4.33
C THR A 181 5.60 -1.56 2.84
N VAL A 182 5.53 -2.65 2.07
CA VAL A 182 5.33 -2.56 0.61
C VAL A 182 3.97 -1.96 0.25
N VAL A 183 2.94 -2.20 1.05
CA VAL A 183 1.62 -1.59 0.85
C VAL A 183 1.64 -0.10 1.20
N VAL A 184 2.31 0.32 2.29
CA VAL A 184 2.47 1.74 2.64
C VAL A 184 3.32 2.46 1.61
N VAL A 185 4.41 1.85 1.09
CA VAL A 185 5.20 2.40 -0.03
C VAL A 185 4.30 2.67 -1.23
N TYR A 186 3.47 1.70 -1.61
CA TYR A 186 2.53 1.89 -2.71
C TYR A 186 1.60 3.09 -2.46
N ILE A 187 1.00 3.20 -1.26
CA ILE A 187 0.10 4.30 -0.92
C ILE A 187 0.82 5.66 -0.96
N VAL A 188 2.02 5.75 -0.39
CA VAL A 188 2.79 7.01 -0.30
C VAL A 188 3.21 7.51 -1.68
N PHE A 189 3.67 6.62 -2.55
CA PHE A 189 4.23 7.00 -3.85
C PHE A 189 3.26 6.83 -5.02
N SER A 190 2.06 6.29 -4.80
CA SER A 190 1.06 6.20 -5.85
C SER A 190 0.53 7.58 -6.24
N LYS A 191 0.31 7.79 -7.53
CA LYS A 191 -0.43 8.95 -8.03
C LYS A 191 -1.92 8.90 -7.69
N VAL A 192 -2.41 7.76 -7.19
CA VAL A 192 -3.79 7.52 -6.78
C VAL A 192 -3.80 7.07 -5.33
N PHE A 193 -4.45 7.84 -4.47
CA PHE A 193 -4.66 7.48 -3.07
C PHE A 193 -6.03 7.95 -2.63
N SER A 194 -6.94 7.03 -2.50
CA SER A 194 -8.26 7.26 -1.92
C SER A 194 -8.33 6.78 -0.48
N PRO A 195 -9.15 7.39 0.41
CA PRO A 195 -9.25 7.04 1.82
C PRO A 195 -9.52 5.57 2.12
N GLN A 196 -10.26 4.89 1.24
CA GLN A 196 -10.53 3.45 1.36
C GLN A 196 -9.27 2.58 1.30
N TYR A 197 -8.15 3.05 0.74
CA TYR A 197 -6.88 2.30 0.73
C TYR A 197 -6.32 2.06 2.13
N LEU A 198 -6.72 2.87 3.11
CA LEU A 198 -6.36 2.65 4.51
C LEU A 198 -6.91 1.34 5.08
N VAL A 199 -8.00 0.79 4.49
CA VAL A 199 -8.53 -0.53 4.86
C VAL A 199 -7.48 -1.63 4.67
N TRP A 200 -6.63 -1.52 3.65
CA TRP A 200 -5.59 -2.51 3.37
C TRP A 200 -4.52 -2.58 4.45
N LEU A 201 -4.28 -1.46 5.13
CA LEU A 201 -3.27 -1.35 6.19
C LEU A 201 -3.75 -1.87 7.53
N ILE A 202 -5.06 -1.80 7.82
CA ILE A 202 -5.61 -2.16 9.12
C ILE A 202 -5.14 -3.56 9.55
N PRO A 203 -5.43 -4.63 8.81
CA PRO A 203 -5.03 -5.96 9.24
C PRO A 203 -3.51 -6.16 9.22
N LEU A 204 -2.80 -5.59 8.26
CA LEU A 204 -1.35 -5.79 8.14
C LEU A 204 -0.59 -5.10 9.27
N VAL A 205 -0.97 -3.87 9.64
CA VAL A 205 -0.30 -3.11 10.69
C VAL A 205 -0.60 -3.69 12.07
N LEU A 206 -1.85 -4.13 12.32
CA LEU A 206 -2.24 -4.75 13.59
C LEU A 206 -1.56 -6.10 13.86
N LEU A 207 -1.12 -6.80 12.81
CA LEU A 207 -0.35 -8.04 12.93
C LEU A 207 1.13 -7.83 13.30
N ILE A 208 1.65 -6.60 13.27
CA ILE A 208 3.02 -6.31 13.66
C ILE A 208 3.14 -6.35 15.18
N GLY A 209 3.99 -7.23 15.69
CA GLY A 209 4.22 -7.38 17.13
C GLY A 209 5.06 -6.28 17.75
N GLY A 210 5.14 -6.31 19.12
CA GLY A 210 6.04 -5.51 19.92
C GLY A 210 5.76 -4.00 19.93
N ARG A 211 6.70 -3.23 20.47
CA ARG A 211 6.57 -1.75 20.61
C ARG A 211 6.42 -1.04 19.25
N ARG A 212 7.02 -1.60 18.21
CA ARG A 212 6.92 -1.05 16.83
C ARG A 212 5.50 -1.18 16.31
N GLY A 213 4.89 -2.35 16.45
CA GLY A 213 3.51 -2.60 16.04
C GLY A 213 2.53 -1.71 16.81
N LEU A 214 2.71 -1.57 18.13
CA LEU A 214 1.89 -0.67 18.94
C LEU A 214 1.96 0.79 18.45
N ARG A 215 3.17 1.31 18.18
CA ARG A 215 3.34 2.66 17.63
C ARG A 215 2.73 2.82 16.25
N ALA A 216 2.93 1.83 15.37
CA ALA A 216 2.36 1.83 14.02
C ALA A 216 0.82 1.78 14.07
N SER A 217 0.24 0.96 14.94
CA SER A 217 -1.21 0.86 15.16
C SER A 217 -1.79 2.16 15.72
N ALA A 218 -1.13 2.77 16.71
CA ALA A 218 -1.55 4.05 17.27
C ALA A 218 -1.53 5.16 16.19
N LEU A 219 -0.46 5.22 15.38
CA LEU A 219 -0.36 6.18 14.29
C LEU A 219 -1.43 5.92 13.21
N LEU A 220 -1.70 4.66 12.86
CA LEU A 220 -2.76 4.31 11.92
C LEU A 220 -4.14 4.74 12.44
N ILE A 221 -4.42 4.58 13.74
CA ILE A 221 -5.68 5.07 14.34
C ILE A 221 -5.80 6.59 14.17
N VAL A 222 -4.72 7.35 14.41
CA VAL A 222 -4.71 8.79 14.19
C VAL A 222 -4.96 9.13 12.72
N ILE A 223 -4.32 8.44 11.78
CA ILE A 223 -4.53 8.62 10.33
C ILE A 223 -6.00 8.38 9.97
N LEU A 224 -6.61 7.31 10.48
CA LEU A 224 -8.02 7.01 10.26
C LEU A 224 -8.94 8.07 10.84
N ALA A 225 -8.66 8.55 12.05
CA ALA A 225 -9.43 9.62 12.69
C ALA A 225 -9.35 10.94 11.92
N VAL A 226 -8.14 11.35 11.51
CA VAL A 226 -7.94 12.56 10.68
C VAL A 226 -8.65 12.43 9.34
N THR A 227 -8.66 11.24 8.74
CA THR A 227 -9.37 10.99 7.49
C THR A 227 -10.87 11.25 7.63
N GLN A 228 -11.49 10.91 8.77
CA GLN A 228 -12.93 11.16 9.02
C GLN A 228 -13.30 12.66 9.10
N ILE A 229 -12.33 13.54 9.32
CA ILE A 229 -12.58 14.99 9.39
C ILE A 229 -12.97 15.54 8.01
N PHE A 230 -12.36 15.02 6.93
CA PHE A 230 -12.67 15.51 5.58
C PHE A 230 -13.57 14.57 4.78
N GLU A 231 -13.54 13.27 5.04
CA GLU A 231 -14.30 12.27 4.31
C GLU A 231 -15.39 11.63 5.17
N PRO A 232 -16.65 11.54 4.72
CA PRO A 232 -17.14 11.92 3.39
C PRO A 232 -17.63 13.38 3.28
N TYR A 233 -17.85 14.07 4.40
CA TYR A 233 -18.66 15.29 4.45
C TYR A 233 -18.00 16.52 3.81
N ASN A 234 -16.69 16.62 3.84
CA ASN A 234 -15.94 17.77 3.34
C ASN A 234 -15.22 17.48 2.02
N TYR A 235 -15.40 16.28 1.42
CA TYR A 235 -14.74 15.90 0.17
C TYR A 235 -15.07 16.85 -0.98
N VAL A 236 -16.34 17.29 -1.10
CA VAL A 236 -16.77 18.25 -2.13
C VAL A 236 -16.04 19.59 -1.97
N HIS A 237 -15.89 20.06 -0.75
CA HIS A 237 -15.15 21.29 -0.45
C HIS A 237 -13.66 21.15 -0.78
N TYR A 238 -13.10 19.96 -0.60
CA TYR A 238 -11.72 19.67 -0.90
C TYR A 238 -11.43 19.70 -2.41
N PHE A 239 -12.12 18.92 -3.22
CA PHE A 239 -11.82 18.87 -4.65
C PHE A 239 -12.17 20.17 -5.40
N ARG A 240 -13.12 20.97 -4.87
CA ARG A 240 -13.44 22.31 -5.38
C ARG A 240 -12.45 23.38 -4.91
N MET A 241 -11.51 23.01 -4.04
CA MET A 241 -10.55 23.94 -3.41
C MET A 241 -11.24 25.15 -2.77
N SER A 242 -12.49 24.98 -2.32
CA SER A 242 -13.32 26.07 -1.81
C SER A 242 -13.06 26.41 -0.35
N THR A 243 -12.36 25.53 0.38
CA THR A 243 -12.19 25.65 1.83
C THR A 243 -10.76 25.28 2.23
N PRO A 244 -9.88 26.27 2.49
CA PRO A 244 -8.43 26.04 2.70
C PRO A 244 -8.10 25.06 3.84
N TRP A 245 -8.84 25.06 4.95
CA TRP A 245 -8.53 24.19 6.07
C TRP A 245 -8.62 22.70 5.72
N VAL A 246 -9.47 22.32 4.77
CA VAL A 246 -9.56 20.90 4.33
C VAL A 246 -8.27 20.46 3.64
N ALA A 247 -7.66 21.34 2.84
CA ALA A 247 -6.36 21.07 2.22
C ALA A 247 -5.26 20.86 3.28
N TYR A 248 -5.29 21.63 4.37
CA TYR A 248 -4.34 21.43 5.49
C TYR A 248 -4.56 20.09 6.20
N VAL A 249 -5.81 19.69 6.42
CA VAL A 249 -6.13 18.38 7.03
C VAL A 249 -5.64 17.23 6.15
N VAL A 250 -5.91 17.27 4.84
CA VAL A 250 -5.45 16.22 3.90
C VAL A 250 -3.93 16.18 3.83
N PHE A 251 -3.27 17.34 3.76
CA PHE A 251 -1.81 17.42 3.78
C PHE A 251 -1.22 16.82 5.07
N PHE A 252 -1.75 17.20 6.24
CA PHE A 252 -1.32 16.65 7.52
C PHE A 252 -1.54 15.13 7.59
N ARG A 253 -2.72 14.62 7.16
CA ARG A 253 -3.00 13.19 7.08
C ARG A 253 -1.95 12.47 6.22
N ASN A 254 -1.58 13.04 5.08
CA ASN A 254 -0.58 12.47 4.19
C ASN A 254 0.82 12.46 4.81
N LEU A 255 1.21 13.49 5.56
CA LEU A 255 2.45 13.48 6.33
C LEU A 255 2.46 12.38 7.40
N LEU A 256 1.33 12.10 8.06
CA LEU A 256 1.23 10.98 8.99
C LEU A 256 1.41 9.63 8.29
N VAL A 257 0.90 9.46 7.06
CA VAL A 257 1.12 8.23 6.26
C VAL A 257 2.59 8.08 5.88
N VAL A 258 3.28 9.16 5.51
CA VAL A 258 4.74 9.16 5.31
C VAL A 258 5.48 8.83 6.61
N GLY A 259 5.04 9.37 7.73
CA GLY A 259 5.55 9.02 9.07
C GLY A 259 5.37 7.54 9.40
N LEU A 260 4.24 6.94 9.02
CA LEU A 260 4.00 5.50 9.16
C LEU A 260 5.02 4.69 8.35
N LEU A 261 5.30 5.10 7.09
CA LEU A 261 6.35 4.47 6.29
C LEU A 261 7.71 4.56 7.00
N GLY A 262 8.08 5.75 7.49
CA GLY A 262 9.32 5.95 8.25
C GLY A 262 9.42 5.01 9.46
N LEU A 263 8.34 4.86 10.23
CA LEU A 263 8.27 3.96 11.37
C LEU A 263 8.43 2.48 10.96
N LEU A 264 7.88 2.08 9.82
CA LEU A 264 7.95 0.72 9.30
C LEU A 264 9.31 0.39 8.67
N VAL A 265 10.02 1.37 8.13
CA VAL A 265 11.35 1.18 7.51
C VAL A 265 12.47 1.26 8.54
N TRP A 266 12.28 1.99 9.66
CA TRP A 266 13.32 2.18 10.67
C TRP A 266 13.86 0.84 11.19
N PRO A 267 15.19 0.64 11.26
CA PRO A 267 15.78 -0.61 11.74
C PRO A 267 15.40 -0.88 13.21
N LYS A 268 15.25 -2.18 13.56
CA LYS A 268 15.13 -2.58 14.97
C LYS A 268 16.37 -2.05 15.72
N PRO A 269 16.24 -1.52 16.95
CA PRO A 269 17.39 -1.18 17.80
C PRO A 269 18.30 -2.40 17.95
N LEU A 270 19.61 -2.17 17.90
CA LEU A 270 20.64 -3.24 18.03
C LEU A 270 20.50 -4.06 19.31
N GLU A 271 19.99 -3.46 20.38
CA GLU A 271 19.73 -4.15 21.67
C GLU A 271 18.70 -5.28 21.56
N GLN A 272 17.66 -5.13 20.72
CA GLN A 272 16.68 -6.21 20.48
C GLN A 272 17.29 -7.33 19.62
N HIS A 273 18.29 -7.01 18.83
CA HIS A 273 19.04 -7.99 18.03
C HIS A 273 19.93 -8.88 18.92
N ALA A 274 20.57 -8.28 19.93
CA ALA A 274 21.42 -8.99 20.88
C ALA A 274 20.62 -9.94 21.79
N GLN A 275 19.43 -9.53 22.23
CA GLN A 275 18.53 -10.36 23.05
C GLN A 275 17.91 -11.54 22.29
N GLN A 276 17.72 -11.44 20.99
CA GLN A 276 17.26 -12.57 20.16
C GLN A 276 18.36 -13.57 19.84
N LEU A 277 19.62 -13.15 19.88
CA LEU A 277 20.78 -14.01 19.62
C LEU A 277 21.32 -14.70 20.89
N ASP A 278 21.00 -14.20 22.07
CA ASP A 278 21.43 -14.75 23.35
C ASP A 278 20.28 -14.69 24.39
N PRO A 279 19.32 -15.63 24.31
CA PRO A 279 18.20 -15.69 25.25
C PRO A 279 18.65 -15.95 26.70
N ASP A 280 19.84 -16.53 26.92
CA ASP A 280 20.37 -16.84 28.25
C ASP A 280 20.89 -15.60 28.99
N ARG A 281 21.20 -14.50 28.30
CA ARG A 281 21.53 -13.21 28.95
C ARG A 281 20.31 -12.49 29.51
N ALA A 282 19.11 -12.81 29.10
CA ALA A 282 17.88 -12.20 29.61
C ALA A 282 17.43 -12.81 30.94
N SER A 283 17.91 -14.00 31.30
CA SER A 283 17.55 -14.73 32.54
C SER A 283 18.51 -14.46 33.72
N GLY A 284 19.55 -13.65 33.53
CA GLY A 284 20.64 -13.43 34.52
C GLY A 284 20.45 -12.30 35.50
N PHE A 285 19.28 -11.66 35.61
CA PHE A 285 18.94 -10.69 36.64
C PHE A 285 17.68 -11.14 37.39
N GLY A 286 17.83 -12.14 38.22
CA GLY A 286 16.88 -12.55 39.24
C GLY A 286 17.57 -12.44 40.62
#